data_a661ddeaf760b6c0d9330aade161a39a
#
_entry.id   a661ddeaf760b6c0d9330aade161a39a
#
_cell.length_a   1.000
_cell.length_b   1.000
_cell.length_c   1.000
_cell.angle_alpha   90.00
_cell.angle_beta   90.00
_cell.angle_gamma   90.00
#
_symmetry.space_group_name_H-M   'P 1'
#
loop_
_entity.id
_entity.type
_entity.pdbx_description
1 polymer ?
#
loop_
_entity_poly.entity_id
_entity_poly.type
_entity_poly.pdbx_seq_one_letter_code
_entity_poly.pdbx_strand_id
1 'polypeptide(L)'
;GRTYHHLCGRLPAEKVFVFERAIASHPDSTPPAGQVLLGDVFETLPQALVRFGPVARLIHADLGGHDAEKNDVFAREVSPLVEPLLAVGGLMVSSDRMYFTDLAEIALPPDAVPGRCFIYRREA
;
A
#
# COMPACT_ATOMS: atom_id res chain seq x y z
N GLY A 1 1.21 12.25 4.28
CA GLY A 1 1.09 12.45 5.69
C GLY A 1 -0.23 12.15 6.35
N ARG A 2 -1.37 12.34 5.67
CA ARG A 2 -2.69 12.14 6.29
C ARG A 2 -2.94 10.70 6.70
N THR A 3 -2.67 9.75 5.81
CA THR A 3 -2.89 8.32 6.08
C THR A 3 -1.98 7.86 7.21
N TYR A 4 -0.72 8.24 7.19
CA TYR A 4 0.23 7.89 8.25
C TYR A 4 -0.24 8.45 9.60
N HIS A 5 -0.61 9.73 9.65
CA HIS A 5 -1.08 10.37 10.87
C HIS A 5 -2.33 9.67 11.43
N HIS A 6 -3.29 9.35 10.56
CA HIS A 6 -4.49 8.64 10.95
C HIS A 6 -4.20 7.23 11.51
N LEU A 7 -3.32 6.49 10.84
CA LEU A 7 -2.96 5.14 11.27
C LEU A 7 -2.22 5.14 12.62
N CYS A 8 -1.35 6.14 12.86
CA CYS A 8 -0.65 6.25 14.15
C CYS A 8 -1.58 6.57 15.31
N GLY A 9 -2.78 7.12 15.04
CA GLY A 9 -3.81 7.29 16.06
C GLY A 9 -4.53 6.00 16.44
N ARG A 10 -4.33 4.92 15.67
CA ARG A 10 -5.04 3.63 15.85
C ARG A 10 -4.11 2.44 16.02
N LEU A 11 -2.86 2.56 15.58
CA LEU A 11 -1.87 1.50 15.60
C LEU A 11 -0.59 2.01 16.22
N PRO A 12 0.22 1.13 16.88
CA PRO A 12 1.55 1.52 17.32
C PRO A 12 2.37 2.05 16.14
N ALA A 13 3.00 3.22 16.32
CA ALA A 13 3.75 3.86 15.25
C ALA A 13 4.87 2.98 14.69
N GLU A 14 5.51 2.16 15.52
CA GLU A 14 6.58 1.25 15.11
C GLU A 14 6.11 0.14 14.19
N LYS A 15 4.79 -0.06 14.04
CA LYS A 15 4.21 -1.05 13.12
C LYS A 15 3.75 -0.45 11.79
N VAL A 16 3.87 0.86 11.63
CA VAL A 16 3.47 1.56 10.40
C VAL A 16 4.71 1.91 9.60
N PHE A 17 4.78 1.39 8.37
CA PHE A 17 5.88 1.67 7.45
C PHE A 17 5.35 2.41 6.24
N VAL A 18 6.11 3.38 5.75
CA VAL A 18 5.72 4.28 4.66
C VAL A 18 6.73 4.18 3.54
N PHE A 19 6.22 4.07 2.31
CA PHE A 19 7.03 4.05 1.10
C PHE A 19 6.84 5.39 0.39
N GLU A 20 7.90 6.16 0.25
CA GLU A 20 7.86 7.50 -0.30
C GLU A 20 9.06 7.75 -1.20
N ARG A 21 8.86 8.52 -2.28
CA ARG A 21 9.99 8.97 -3.11
C ARG A 21 10.80 10.04 -2.40
N ALA A 22 10.12 10.92 -1.67
CA ALA A 22 10.75 11.98 -0.88
C ALA A 22 9.80 12.37 0.25
N ILE A 23 10.36 12.82 1.37
CA ILE A 23 9.56 13.32 2.50
C ILE A 23 9.12 14.76 2.18
N ALA A 24 7.81 14.96 2.07
CA ALA A 24 7.19 16.26 1.84
C ALA A 24 6.10 16.57 2.86
N SER A 25 5.91 15.70 3.86
CA SER A 25 4.87 15.85 4.88
C SER A 25 5.32 16.76 6.01
N HIS A 26 4.33 17.29 6.75
CA HIS A 26 4.60 18.06 7.96
C HIS A 26 5.40 17.20 8.97
N PRO A 27 6.33 17.78 9.76
CA PRO A 27 7.13 17.01 10.71
C PRO A 27 6.32 16.14 11.66
N ASP A 28 5.14 16.61 12.11
CA ASP A 28 4.27 15.85 13.00
C ASP A 28 3.64 14.63 12.32
N SER A 29 3.60 14.61 10.99
CA SER A 29 3.06 13.51 10.18
C SER A 29 4.16 12.74 9.45
N THR A 30 5.42 13.00 9.77
CA THR A 30 6.56 12.31 9.16
C THR A 30 6.99 11.16 10.05
N PRO A 31 7.05 9.92 9.51
CA PRO A 31 7.48 8.77 10.31
C PRO A 31 8.96 8.83 10.66
N PRO A 32 9.39 8.13 11.72
CA PRO A 32 10.81 7.96 12.01
C PRO A 32 11.56 7.33 10.83
N ALA A 33 12.84 7.68 10.67
CA ALA A 33 13.64 7.24 9.53
C ALA A 33 13.66 5.72 9.32
N GLY A 34 13.63 4.93 10.40
CA GLY A 34 13.62 3.47 10.31
C GLY A 34 12.32 2.87 9.78
N GLN A 35 11.26 3.67 9.67
CA GLN A 35 9.95 3.25 9.19
C GLN A 35 9.58 3.84 7.83
N VAL A 36 10.52 4.54 7.20
CA VAL A 36 10.33 5.08 5.86
C VAL A 36 11.28 4.36 4.91
N LEU A 37 10.73 3.84 3.81
CA LEU A 37 11.51 3.31 2.71
C LEU A 37 11.49 4.38 1.60
N LEU A 38 12.56 5.14 1.53
CA LEU A 38 12.72 6.21 0.55
C LEU A 38 13.26 5.65 -0.76
N GLY A 39 12.67 6.11 -1.84
CA GLY A 39 13.09 5.76 -3.19
C GLY A 39 11.94 5.29 -4.06
N ASP A 40 12.29 4.79 -5.23
CA ASP A 40 11.32 4.25 -6.17
C ASP A 40 10.74 2.94 -5.62
N VAL A 41 9.42 2.78 -5.70
CA VAL A 41 8.73 1.58 -5.19
C VAL A 41 9.19 0.29 -5.89
N PHE A 42 9.67 0.38 -7.13
CA PHE A 42 10.23 -0.78 -7.83
C PHE A 42 11.54 -1.28 -7.22
N GLU A 43 12.17 -0.46 -6.40
CA GLU A 43 13.35 -0.83 -5.63
C GLU A 43 13.01 -1.13 -4.17
N THR A 44 12.16 -0.31 -3.56
CA THR A 44 11.86 -0.41 -2.12
C THR A 44 10.92 -1.57 -1.79
N LEU A 45 9.99 -1.93 -2.67
CA LEU A 45 9.12 -3.08 -2.42
C LEU A 45 9.88 -4.41 -2.37
N PRO A 46 10.78 -4.72 -3.31
CA PRO A 46 11.62 -5.92 -3.18
C PRO A 46 12.50 -5.91 -1.93
N GLN A 47 13.04 -4.74 -1.56
CA GLN A 47 13.83 -4.60 -0.34
C GLN A 47 12.99 -4.90 0.90
N ALA A 48 11.74 -4.43 0.93
CA ALA A 48 10.82 -4.71 2.03
C ALA A 48 10.53 -6.20 2.16
N LEU A 49 10.35 -6.90 1.04
CA LEU A 49 10.12 -8.33 1.06
C LEU A 49 11.30 -9.09 1.66
N VAL A 50 12.53 -8.70 1.31
CA VAL A 50 13.73 -9.29 1.87
C VAL A 50 13.85 -8.99 3.37
N ARG A 51 13.52 -7.76 3.78
CA ARG A 51 13.65 -7.31 5.16
C ARG A 51 12.58 -7.87 6.09
N PHE A 52 11.33 -7.88 5.64
CA PHE A 52 10.18 -8.21 6.49
C PHE A 52 9.52 -9.55 6.17
N GLY A 53 9.59 -10.01 4.92
CA GLY A 53 8.81 -11.15 4.45
C GLY A 53 7.31 -10.83 4.28
N PRO A 54 6.47 -11.85 4.11
CA PRO A 54 5.04 -11.68 3.87
C PRO A 54 4.27 -11.45 5.18
N VAL A 55 4.48 -10.29 5.81
CA VAL A 55 3.97 -10.00 7.15
C VAL A 55 2.94 -8.87 7.21
N ALA A 56 2.70 -8.17 6.10
CA ALA A 56 1.78 -7.05 6.11
C ALA A 56 0.33 -7.52 6.26
N ARG A 57 -0.37 -6.96 7.23
CA ARG A 57 -1.79 -7.25 7.46
C ARG A 57 -2.72 -6.27 6.76
N LEU A 58 -2.21 -5.07 6.49
CA LEU A 58 -2.93 -4.04 5.76
C LEU A 58 -1.93 -3.29 4.90
N ILE A 59 -2.23 -3.18 3.63
CA ILE A 59 -1.51 -2.33 2.70
C ILE A 59 -2.50 -1.33 2.12
N HIS A 60 -2.18 -0.06 2.21
CA HIS A 60 -2.95 1.00 1.60
C HIS A 60 -2.10 1.65 0.50
N ALA A 61 -2.63 1.71 -0.70
CA ALA A 61 -1.93 2.29 -1.83
C ALA A 61 -2.75 3.40 -2.48
N ASP A 62 -2.13 4.55 -2.61
CA ASP A 62 -2.64 5.70 -3.36
C ASP A 62 -1.48 6.23 -4.20
N LEU A 63 -1.14 5.48 -5.24
CA LEU A 63 0.07 5.66 -6.04
C LEU A 63 -0.19 6.35 -7.38
N GLY A 64 -1.45 6.55 -7.74
CA GLY A 64 -1.84 7.09 -9.02
C GLY A 64 -1.71 8.59 -9.13
N GLY A 65 -1.56 9.07 -10.37
CA GLY A 65 -1.66 10.47 -10.74
C GLY A 65 -2.97 10.76 -11.45
N HIS A 66 -2.97 11.79 -12.32
CA HIS A 66 -4.17 12.22 -13.04
C HIS A 66 -4.40 11.48 -14.37
N ASP A 67 -3.42 10.74 -14.86
CA ASP A 67 -3.50 10.01 -16.13
C ASP A 67 -3.89 8.55 -15.88
N ALA A 68 -5.12 8.19 -16.26
CA ALA A 68 -5.67 6.85 -16.01
C ALA A 68 -4.88 5.74 -16.74
N GLU A 69 -4.38 5.99 -17.95
CA GLU A 69 -3.60 5.00 -18.69
C GLU A 69 -2.26 4.73 -18.00
N LYS A 70 -1.59 5.77 -17.55
CA LYS A 70 -0.33 5.64 -16.79
C LYS A 70 -0.55 4.94 -15.46
N ASN A 71 -1.66 5.21 -14.79
CA ASN A 71 -2.02 4.55 -13.55
C ASN A 71 -2.24 3.05 -13.77
N ASP A 72 -2.89 2.69 -14.87
CA ASP A 72 -3.13 1.27 -15.19
C ASP A 72 -1.82 0.53 -15.48
N VAL A 73 -0.93 1.11 -16.27
CA VAL A 73 0.40 0.53 -16.53
C VAL A 73 1.18 0.38 -15.23
N PHE A 74 1.19 1.40 -14.40
CA PHE A 74 1.87 1.38 -13.12
C PHE A 74 1.32 0.28 -12.21
N ALA A 75 0.00 0.15 -12.13
CA ALA A 75 -0.64 -0.88 -11.32
C ALA A 75 -0.27 -2.28 -11.79
N ARG A 76 -0.20 -2.52 -13.09
CA ARG A 76 0.22 -3.80 -13.66
C ARG A 76 1.66 -4.16 -13.30
N GLU A 77 2.54 -3.17 -13.29
CA GLU A 77 3.96 -3.38 -12.99
C GLU A 77 4.23 -3.53 -11.49
N VAL A 78 3.51 -2.79 -10.65
CA VAL A 78 3.75 -2.78 -9.20
C VAL A 78 3.04 -3.92 -8.48
N SER A 79 1.92 -4.42 -9.01
CA SER A 79 1.12 -5.46 -8.35
C SER A 79 1.92 -6.70 -7.96
N PRO A 80 2.76 -7.28 -8.83
CA PRO A 80 3.53 -8.46 -8.44
C PRO A 80 4.59 -8.18 -7.38
N LEU A 81 4.97 -6.93 -7.17
CA LEU A 81 5.92 -6.55 -6.13
C LEU A 81 5.22 -6.33 -4.77
N VAL A 82 3.96 -5.92 -4.79
CA VAL A 82 3.16 -5.70 -3.57
C VAL A 82 2.60 -7.00 -3.02
N GLU A 83 2.09 -7.85 -3.91
CA GLU A 83 1.37 -9.08 -3.54
C GLU A 83 2.11 -9.96 -2.53
N PRO A 84 3.42 -10.27 -2.71
CA PRO A 84 4.11 -11.15 -1.77
C PRO A 84 4.33 -10.56 -0.38
N LEU A 85 4.14 -9.26 -0.19
CA LEU A 85 4.27 -8.62 1.12
C LEU A 85 3.08 -8.89 2.04
N LEU A 86 1.93 -9.25 1.47
CA LEU A 86 0.70 -9.41 2.22
C LEU A 86 0.66 -10.78 2.91
N ALA A 87 0.42 -10.78 4.23
CA ALA A 87 0.23 -12.00 4.99
C ALA A 87 -1.10 -12.65 4.64
N VAL A 88 -1.23 -13.95 4.91
CA VAL A 88 -2.51 -14.66 4.79
C VAL A 88 -3.54 -13.99 5.70
N GLY A 89 -4.71 -13.70 5.17
CA GLY A 89 -5.76 -12.94 5.85
C GLY A 89 -5.57 -11.43 5.77
N GLY A 90 -4.45 -10.95 5.21
CA GLY A 90 -4.19 -9.53 5.04
C GLY A 90 -5.05 -8.89 3.97
N LEU A 91 -5.24 -7.58 4.10
CA LEU A 91 -6.03 -6.77 3.18
C LEU A 91 -5.17 -5.75 2.45
N MET A 92 -5.47 -5.55 1.19
CA MET A 92 -4.93 -4.49 0.36
C MET A 92 -6.05 -3.56 -0.05
N VAL A 93 -5.89 -2.26 0.21
CA VAL A 93 -6.84 -1.23 -0.20
C VAL A 93 -6.13 -0.29 -1.16
N SER A 94 -6.72 -0.08 -2.33
CA SER A 94 -6.12 0.75 -3.37
C SER A 94 -7.13 1.71 -3.97
N SER A 95 -6.66 2.89 -4.36
CA SER A 95 -7.44 3.86 -5.12
C SER A 95 -7.56 3.47 -6.60
N ASP A 96 -6.67 2.62 -7.10
CA ASP A 96 -6.66 2.13 -8.48
C ASP A 96 -6.80 0.62 -8.50
N ARG A 97 -7.36 0.10 -9.61
CA ARG A 97 -7.44 -1.34 -9.82
C ARG A 97 -6.03 -1.94 -9.89
N MET A 98 -5.82 -3.00 -9.14
CA MET A 98 -4.58 -3.76 -9.11
C MET A 98 -4.72 -5.08 -9.85
N TYR A 99 -3.58 -5.73 -10.14
CA TYR A 99 -3.55 -6.96 -10.94
C TYR A 99 -2.81 -8.04 -10.16
N PHE A 100 -3.56 -8.72 -9.30
CA PHE A 100 -3.03 -9.78 -8.45
C PHE A 100 -3.42 -11.16 -8.98
N THR A 101 -2.58 -12.16 -8.69
CA THR A 101 -2.84 -13.56 -9.07
C THR A 101 -3.43 -14.37 -7.93
N ASP A 102 -2.99 -14.11 -6.70
CA ASP A 102 -3.35 -14.92 -5.54
C ASP A 102 -4.25 -14.19 -4.53
N LEU A 103 -4.63 -12.96 -4.83
CA LEU A 103 -5.54 -12.20 -3.98
C LEU A 103 -6.93 -12.17 -4.59
N ALA A 104 -7.95 -12.31 -3.75
CA ALA A 104 -9.34 -12.18 -4.17
C ALA A 104 -9.81 -10.73 -3.98
N GLU A 105 -10.48 -10.19 -4.99
CA GLU A 105 -11.16 -8.90 -4.84
C GLU A 105 -12.43 -9.12 -4.02
N ILE A 106 -12.64 -8.30 -2.98
CA ILE A 106 -13.80 -8.42 -2.11
C ILE A 106 -14.76 -7.25 -2.30
N ALA A 107 -16.03 -7.48 -1.94
CA ALA A 107 -17.08 -6.48 -2.09
C ALA A 107 -16.80 -5.25 -1.24
N LEU A 108 -17.10 -4.07 -1.80
CA LEU A 108 -16.95 -2.81 -1.09
C LEU A 108 -18.05 -2.65 -0.04
N PRO A 109 -17.77 -1.92 1.06
CA PRO A 109 -18.80 -1.49 1.98
C PRO A 109 -19.88 -0.67 1.25
N PRO A 110 -21.13 -0.64 1.75
CA PRO A 110 -22.22 0.08 1.08
C PRO A 110 -21.98 1.57 0.85
N ASP A 111 -21.17 2.21 1.67
CA ASP A 111 -20.86 3.64 1.59
C ASP A 111 -19.63 3.94 0.70
N ALA A 112 -18.94 2.92 0.20
CA ALA A 112 -17.81 3.12 -0.71
C ALA A 112 -18.29 3.39 -2.13
N VAL A 113 -17.55 4.26 -2.84
CA VAL A 113 -17.88 4.61 -4.23
C VAL A 113 -17.18 3.64 -5.18
N PRO A 114 -17.94 2.85 -5.99
CA PRO A 114 -17.35 1.95 -6.98
C PRO A 114 -16.43 2.69 -7.95
N GLY A 115 -15.30 2.08 -8.31
CA GLY A 115 -14.33 2.66 -9.21
C GLY A 115 -13.32 3.60 -8.56
N ARG A 116 -13.52 3.94 -7.29
CA ARG A 116 -12.60 4.80 -6.52
C ARG A 116 -11.89 4.09 -5.39
N CYS A 117 -12.28 2.86 -5.11
CA CYS A 117 -11.70 2.05 -4.06
C CYS A 117 -11.78 0.59 -4.46
N PHE A 118 -10.69 -0.13 -4.29
CA PHE A 118 -10.61 -1.56 -4.58
C PHE A 118 -10.00 -2.26 -3.38
N ILE A 119 -10.61 -3.36 -2.93
CA ILE A 119 -10.16 -4.11 -1.76
C ILE A 119 -9.87 -5.55 -2.19
N TYR A 120 -8.70 -6.03 -1.78
CA TYR A 120 -8.24 -7.39 -2.07
C TYR A 120 -7.85 -8.08 -0.77
N ARG A 121 -8.00 -9.40 -0.73
CA ARG A 121 -7.67 -10.21 0.43
C ARG A 121 -6.83 -11.41 0.04
N ARG A 122 -5.81 -11.70 0.82
CA ARG A 122 -5.04 -12.93 0.67
C ARG A 122 -5.70 -14.03 1.51
N GLU A 123 -6.26 -15.04 0.84
CA GLU A 123 -7.00 -16.11 1.50
C GLU A 123 -6.14 -17.35 1.77
N ALA A 124 -5.04 -17.50 1.07
CA ALA A 124 -4.18 -18.65 1.22
C ALA A 124 -2.69 -18.30 1.07
#